data_4231b47ec73b7d46cf47183d1bdf986f
#
_entry.id   4231b47ec73b7d46cf47183d1bdf986f
#
_cell.length_a   1.000
_cell.length_b   1.000
_cell.length_c   1.000
_cell.angle_alpha   90.00
_cell.angle_beta   90.00
_cell.angle_gamma   90.00
#
_symmetry.space_group_name_H-M   'P 1'
#
loop_
_entity.id
_entity.type
_entity.pdbx_description
1 polymer ?
#
loop_
_entity_poly.entity_id
_entity_poly.type
_entity_poly.pdbx_seq_one_letter_code
_entity_poly.pdbx_strand_id
1 'polypeptide(L)'
;MKRTSKYLGVAFGVYIGVVVLFESLIGYFQPQNAATLALTVYESGEQPHVRILSRIEHRDNLYVAVNHWPRAWFRTLQDNPSVRVAYGERDFGATARLVEDPREISSIETDRPLTWWFRLLTGYPPRYFVRLEPSN
;
A
#
# COMPACT_ATOMS: atom_id res chain seq x y z
N MET A 1 39.01 7.43 13.90
CA MET A 1 38.21 7.38 12.69
C MET A 1 37.78 5.96 12.28
N LYS A 2 38.64 4.97 12.20
CA LYS A 2 38.28 3.59 11.77
C LYS A 2 37.21 2.88 12.63
N ARG A 3 37.19 3.09 13.96
CA ARG A 3 36.20 2.48 14.86
C ARG A 3 34.80 3.04 14.69
N THR A 4 34.64 4.37 14.54
CA THR A 4 33.36 5.04 14.36
C THR A 4 32.68 4.62 13.05
N SER A 5 33.44 4.49 11.97
CA SER A 5 32.94 4.02 10.67
C SER A 5 32.39 2.59 10.74
N LYS A 6 33.06 1.70 11.55
CA LYS A 6 32.62 0.33 11.75
C LYS A 6 31.27 0.25 12.49
N TYR A 7 31.09 1.06 13.53
CA TYR A 7 29.81 1.11 14.27
C TYR A 7 28.68 1.70 13.45
N LEU A 8 28.94 2.71 12.62
CA LEU A 8 27.97 3.26 11.68
C LEU A 8 27.52 2.20 10.65
N GLY A 9 28.45 1.43 10.11
CA GLY A 9 28.12 0.35 9.18
C GLY A 9 27.27 -0.74 9.82
N VAL A 10 27.57 -1.13 11.06
CA VAL A 10 26.79 -2.11 11.82
C VAL A 10 25.38 -1.57 12.11
N ALA A 11 25.26 -0.32 12.59
CA ALA A 11 23.98 0.30 12.88
C ALA A 11 23.10 0.40 11.62
N PHE A 12 23.68 0.75 10.48
CA PHE A 12 22.96 0.80 9.20
C PHE A 12 22.49 -0.60 8.76
N GLY A 13 23.33 -1.62 8.89
CA GLY A 13 22.96 -2.99 8.59
C GLY A 13 21.82 -3.51 9.47
N VAL A 14 21.85 -3.19 10.78
CA VAL A 14 20.75 -3.52 11.70
C VAL A 14 19.46 -2.82 11.31
N TYR A 15 19.52 -1.55 10.95
CA TYR A 15 18.34 -0.80 10.48
C TYR A 15 17.72 -1.42 9.24
N ILE A 16 18.53 -1.77 8.23
CA ILE A 16 18.04 -2.49 7.03
C ILE A 16 17.36 -3.80 7.42
N GLY A 17 17.96 -4.57 8.32
CA GLY A 17 17.39 -5.82 8.82
C GLY A 17 16.02 -5.62 9.48
N VAL A 18 15.85 -4.57 10.28
CA VAL A 18 14.57 -4.20 10.91
C VAL A 18 13.53 -3.83 9.85
N VAL A 19 13.90 -3.03 8.85
CA VAL A 19 12.99 -2.65 7.75
C VAL A 19 12.52 -3.88 6.98
N VAL A 20 13.43 -4.76 6.59
CA VAL A 20 13.09 -5.99 5.85
C VAL A 20 12.18 -6.90 6.67
N LEU A 21 12.47 -7.07 7.95
CA LEU A 21 11.64 -7.89 8.85
C LEU A 21 10.24 -7.30 8.99
N PHE A 22 10.14 -6.00 9.23
CA PHE A 22 8.86 -5.31 9.40
C PHE A 22 7.99 -5.38 8.14
N GLU A 23 8.56 -5.08 6.97
CA GLU A 23 7.91 -5.20 5.68
C GLU A 23 7.43 -6.64 5.38
N SER A 24 8.21 -7.63 5.77
CA SER A 24 7.85 -9.04 5.61
C SER A 24 6.68 -9.42 6.51
N LEU A 25 6.69 -8.97 7.77
CA LEU A 25 5.59 -9.21 8.72
C LEU A 25 4.28 -8.57 8.27
N ILE A 26 4.30 -7.32 7.81
CA ILE A 26 3.10 -6.66 7.27
C ILE A 26 2.58 -7.40 6.04
N GLY A 27 3.46 -7.95 5.20
CA GLY A 27 3.05 -8.75 4.06
C GLY A 27 2.38 -10.07 4.43
N TYR A 28 2.75 -10.64 5.57
CA TYR A 28 2.20 -11.90 6.08
C TYR A 28 0.91 -11.67 6.88
N PHE A 29 0.91 -10.68 7.78
CA PHE A 29 -0.25 -10.34 8.59
C PHE A 29 -1.15 -9.33 7.85
N GLN A 30 -2.29 -9.80 7.35
CA GLN A 30 -3.29 -8.98 6.67
C GLN A 30 -4.61 -9.02 7.47
N PRO A 31 -4.72 -8.25 8.58
CA PRO A 31 -5.93 -8.26 9.39
C PRO A 31 -7.11 -7.67 8.62
N GLN A 32 -8.22 -8.40 8.59
CA GLN A 32 -9.49 -7.91 8.05
C GLN A 32 -10.28 -7.25 9.18
N ASN A 33 -10.72 -6.03 8.95
CA ASN A 33 -11.57 -5.28 9.89
C ASN A 33 -12.44 -4.26 9.13
N ALA A 34 -13.25 -3.51 9.85
CA ALA A 34 -14.16 -2.51 9.27
C ALA A 34 -13.43 -1.39 8.49
N ALA A 35 -12.14 -1.17 8.74
CA ALA A 35 -11.33 -0.16 8.06
C ALA A 35 -10.52 -0.72 6.87
N THR A 36 -10.77 -1.96 6.48
CA THR A 36 -10.07 -2.61 5.35
C THR A 36 -11.05 -3.00 4.25
N LEU A 37 -10.49 -3.24 3.06
CA LEU A 37 -11.18 -3.85 1.94
C LEU A 37 -10.34 -4.98 1.36
N ALA A 38 -11.01 -5.95 0.72
CA ALA A 38 -10.37 -6.96 -0.10
C ALA A 38 -10.33 -6.47 -1.55
N LEU A 39 -9.13 -6.34 -2.10
CA LEU A 39 -8.89 -6.02 -3.49
C LEU A 39 -8.44 -7.27 -4.22
N THR A 40 -9.23 -7.72 -5.21
CA THR A 40 -8.86 -8.81 -6.09
C THR A 40 -8.23 -8.24 -7.36
N VAL A 41 -7.00 -8.63 -7.62
CA VAL A 41 -6.22 -8.22 -8.78
C VAL A 41 -6.10 -9.43 -9.72
N TYR A 42 -6.26 -9.21 -11.01
CA TYR A 42 -6.24 -10.24 -12.04
C TYR A 42 -4.96 -10.13 -12.85
N GLU A 43 -4.16 -11.18 -12.84
CA GLU A 43 -2.97 -11.31 -13.69
C GLU A 43 -3.27 -12.26 -14.85
N SER A 44 -2.76 -11.93 -16.04
CA SER A 44 -3.02 -12.74 -17.26
C SER A 44 -2.43 -14.15 -17.12
N GLY A 45 -3.31 -15.16 -17.10
CA GLY A 45 -2.91 -16.56 -17.02
C GLY A 45 -2.65 -17.12 -15.62
N GLU A 46 -2.83 -16.34 -14.56
CA GLU A 46 -2.69 -16.75 -13.18
C GLU A 46 -4.02 -16.72 -12.42
N GLN A 47 -4.03 -17.33 -11.23
CA GLN A 47 -5.16 -17.24 -10.32
C GLN A 47 -5.28 -15.82 -9.75
N PRO A 48 -6.51 -15.32 -9.55
CA PRO A 48 -6.72 -14.01 -8.95
C PRO A 48 -6.06 -13.90 -7.57
N HIS A 49 -5.39 -12.79 -7.32
CA HIS A 49 -4.76 -12.51 -6.03
C HIS A 49 -5.60 -11.53 -5.21
N VAL A 50 -5.97 -11.96 -4.00
CA VAL A 50 -6.69 -11.10 -3.05
C VAL A 50 -5.70 -10.44 -2.10
N ARG A 51 -5.86 -9.12 -1.91
CA ARG A 51 -5.09 -8.32 -0.96
C ARG A 51 -6.01 -7.58 -0.01
N ILE A 52 -5.67 -7.61 1.26
CA ILE A 52 -6.37 -6.83 2.28
C ILE A 52 -5.63 -5.51 2.45
N LEU A 53 -6.30 -4.41 2.14
CA LEU A 53 -5.73 -3.08 2.13
C LEU A 53 -6.56 -2.14 2.99
N SER A 54 -5.93 -1.09 3.52
CA SER A 54 -6.64 -0.05 4.24
C SER A 54 -7.59 0.68 3.31
N ARG A 55 -8.86 0.76 3.70
CA ARG A 55 -9.90 1.49 3.01
C ARG A 55 -9.81 2.97 3.34
N ILE A 56 -9.69 3.81 2.33
CA ILE A 56 -9.69 5.26 2.46
C ILE A 56 -10.88 5.82 1.70
N GLU A 57 -11.79 6.47 2.40
CA GLU A 57 -12.88 7.23 1.82
C GLU A 57 -12.55 8.71 1.95
N HIS A 58 -12.53 9.43 0.82
CA HIS A 58 -12.23 10.84 0.74
C HIS A 58 -13.03 11.49 -0.38
N ARG A 59 -13.82 12.53 -0.06
CA ARG A 59 -14.67 13.28 -1.01
C ARG A 59 -15.51 12.36 -1.93
N ASP A 60 -16.24 11.42 -1.33
CA ASP A 60 -17.12 10.45 -2.01
C ASP A 60 -16.40 9.46 -2.94
N ASN A 61 -15.08 9.43 -2.93
CA ASN A 61 -14.28 8.46 -3.65
C ASN A 61 -13.65 7.44 -2.71
N LEU A 62 -13.43 6.25 -3.25
CA LEU A 62 -12.77 5.15 -2.56
C LEU A 62 -11.32 5.02 -3.04
N TYR A 63 -10.39 4.93 -2.10
CA TYR A 63 -8.97 4.79 -2.38
C TYR A 63 -8.35 3.65 -1.57
N VAL A 64 -7.26 3.13 -2.09
CA VAL A 64 -6.30 2.34 -1.33
C VAL A 64 -4.92 3.00 -1.41
N ALA A 65 -4.13 2.85 -0.34
CA ALA A 65 -2.79 3.39 -0.30
C ALA A 65 -1.75 2.28 -0.42
N VAL A 66 -0.71 2.54 -1.19
CA VAL A 66 0.53 1.76 -1.23
C VAL A 66 1.51 2.48 -0.33
N ASN A 67 1.60 2.02 0.93
CA ASN A 67 2.44 2.63 1.98
C ASN A 67 3.76 1.86 2.18
N HIS A 68 4.04 0.89 1.31
CA HIS A 68 5.18 0.00 1.36
C HIS A 68 5.97 0.09 0.07
N TRP A 69 7.15 -0.52 0.03
CA TRP A 69 7.87 -0.68 -1.21
C TRP A 69 6.99 -1.40 -2.25
N PRO A 70 6.95 -0.93 -3.51
CA PRO A 70 6.02 -1.44 -4.52
C PRO A 70 6.14 -2.96 -4.67
N ARG A 71 5.02 -3.65 -4.47
CA ARG A 71 4.91 -5.11 -4.57
C ARG A 71 4.39 -5.54 -5.93
N ALA A 72 4.47 -6.84 -6.22
CA ALA A 72 4.02 -7.41 -7.47
C ALA A 72 2.57 -6.99 -7.81
N TRP A 73 1.64 -7.11 -6.85
CA TRP A 73 0.24 -6.75 -7.06
C TRP A 73 0.02 -5.31 -7.56
N PHE A 74 0.86 -4.37 -7.13
CA PHE A 74 0.75 -2.97 -7.56
C PHE A 74 1.18 -2.81 -9.02
N ARG A 75 2.17 -3.56 -9.47
CA ARG A 75 2.57 -3.62 -10.90
C ARG A 75 1.48 -4.26 -11.73
N THR A 76 0.96 -5.42 -11.29
CA THR A 76 -0.16 -6.10 -11.95
C THR A 76 -1.36 -5.18 -12.12
N LEU A 77 -1.69 -4.37 -11.11
CA LEU A 77 -2.79 -3.40 -11.15
C LEU A 77 -2.55 -2.29 -12.17
N GLN A 78 -1.31 -1.88 -12.41
CA GLN A 78 -0.97 -0.91 -13.46
C GLN A 78 -1.11 -1.52 -14.86
N ASP A 79 -0.78 -2.79 -15.02
CA ASP A 79 -0.91 -3.51 -16.29
C ASP A 79 -2.37 -3.90 -16.58
N ASN A 80 -3.11 -4.29 -15.54
CA ASN A 80 -4.54 -4.63 -15.62
C ASN A 80 -5.33 -3.89 -14.52
N PRO A 81 -5.94 -2.75 -14.85
CA PRO A 81 -6.64 -1.92 -13.86
C PRO A 81 -8.02 -2.45 -13.46
N SER A 82 -8.52 -3.51 -14.08
CA SER A 82 -9.78 -4.15 -13.71
C SER A 82 -9.62 -4.92 -12.42
N VAL A 83 -10.39 -4.56 -11.40
CA VAL A 83 -10.30 -5.16 -10.06
C VAL A 83 -11.69 -5.47 -9.51
N ARG A 84 -11.76 -6.34 -8.51
CA ARG A 84 -12.95 -6.55 -7.70
C ARG A 84 -12.68 -6.05 -6.28
N VAL A 85 -13.65 -5.33 -5.74
CA VAL A 85 -13.56 -4.69 -4.42
C VAL A 85 -14.64 -5.26 -3.52
N ALA A 86 -14.26 -5.75 -2.34
CA ALA A 86 -15.21 -6.24 -1.35
C ALA A 86 -14.91 -5.68 0.04
N TYR A 87 -15.94 -5.13 0.69
CA TYR A 87 -15.91 -4.68 2.10
C TYR A 87 -17.32 -4.56 2.67
N GLY A 88 -17.49 -4.94 3.93
CA GLY A 88 -18.83 -5.03 4.54
C GLY A 88 -19.73 -5.95 3.71
N GLU A 89 -20.90 -5.44 3.31
CA GLU A 89 -21.85 -6.14 2.43
C GLU A 89 -21.68 -5.75 0.94
N ARG A 90 -20.70 -4.92 0.63
CA ARG A 90 -20.44 -4.46 -0.74
C ARG A 90 -19.45 -5.38 -1.43
N ASP A 91 -19.77 -5.73 -2.68
CA ASP A 91 -18.91 -6.51 -3.56
C ASP A 91 -19.21 -6.08 -5.02
N PHE A 92 -18.23 -5.45 -5.68
CA PHE A 92 -18.42 -4.85 -7.01
C PHE A 92 -17.11 -4.83 -7.81
N GLY A 93 -17.26 -4.79 -9.14
CA GLY A 93 -16.16 -4.51 -10.05
C GLY A 93 -15.77 -3.04 -10.02
N ALA A 94 -14.50 -2.75 -10.16
CA ALA A 94 -13.99 -1.38 -10.23
C ALA A 94 -12.82 -1.27 -11.20
N THR A 95 -12.55 -0.04 -11.64
CA THR A 95 -11.32 0.30 -12.36
C THR A 95 -10.39 1.03 -11.39
N ALA A 96 -9.18 0.52 -11.25
CA ALA A 96 -8.15 1.10 -10.42
C ALA A 96 -7.38 2.18 -11.21
N ARG A 97 -7.30 3.39 -10.66
CA ARG A 97 -6.56 4.52 -11.25
C ARG A 97 -5.54 5.07 -10.27
N LEU A 98 -4.30 5.12 -10.70
CA LEU A 98 -3.26 5.80 -9.94
C LEU A 98 -3.57 7.29 -9.84
N VAL A 99 -3.52 7.83 -8.63
CA VAL A 99 -3.69 9.28 -8.40
C VAL A 99 -2.38 9.98 -8.71
N GLU A 100 -2.40 10.86 -9.71
CA GLU A 100 -1.22 11.62 -10.16
C GLU A 100 -1.31 13.12 -9.81
N ASP A 101 -2.51 13.63 -9.51
CA ASP A 101 -2.70 15.03 -9.14
C ASP A 101 -2.10 15.33 -7.75
N PRO A 102 -1.08 16.20 -7.65
CA PRO A 102 -0.44 16.53 -6.39
C PRO A 102 -1.39 17.15 -5.35
N ARG A 103 -2.43 17.86 -5.80
CA ARG A 103 -3.43 18.48 -4.92
C ARG A 103 -4.33 17.43 -4.28
N GLU A 104 -4.72 16.43 -5.07
CA GLU A 104 -5.49 15.30 -4.57
C GLU A 104 -4.66 14.46 -3.60
N ILE A 105 -3.43 14.12 -3.96
CA ILE A 105 -2.49 13.41 -3.08
C ILE A 105 -2.34 14.14 -1.74
N SER A 106 -2.03 15.44 -1.77
CA SER A 106 -1.86 16.26 -0.57
C SER A 106 -3.12 16.30 0.29
N SER A 107 -4.30 16.36 -0.33
CA SER A 107 -5.59 16.37 0.38
C SER A 107 -5.82 15.04 1.12
N ILE A 108 -5.56 13.90 0.47
CA ILE A 108 -5.70 12.57 1.08
C ILE A 108 -4.68 12.39 2.20
N GLU A 109 -3.43 12.83 2.01
CA GLU A 109 -2.37 12.75 3.02
C GLU A 109 -2.67 13.57 4.26
N THR A 110 -3.30 14.74 4.09
CA THR A 110 -3.73 15.58 5.21
C THR A 110 -4.80 14.90 6.05
N ASP A 111 -5.75 14.24 5.41
CA ASP A 111 -6.84 13.52 6.11
C ASP A 111 -6.36 12.18 6.69
N ARG A 112 -5.36 11.57 6.10
CA ARG A 112 -4.83 10.24 6.48
C ARG A 112 -3.30 10.26 6.59
N PRO A 113 -2.74 11.02 7.53
CA PRO A 113 -1.29 11.07 7.70
C PRO A 113 -0.73 9.74 8.18
N LEU A 114 0.45 9.39 7.68
CA LEU A 114 1.22 8.29 8.23
C LEU A 114 2.04 8.78 9.43
N THR A 115 2.06 7.98 10.48
CA THR A 115 2.92 8.26 11.64
C THR A 115 4.40 8.17 11.23
N TRP A 116 5.24 9.00 11.83
CA TRP A 116 6.67 9.00 11.55
C TRP A 116 7.35 7.66 11.91
N TRP A 117 6.86 6.98 12.96
CA TRP A 117 7.31 5.65 13.34
C TRP A 117 7.09 4.61 12.25
N PHE A 118 5.90 4.63 11.64
CA PHE A 118 5.59 3.73 10.53
C PHE A 118 6.51 3.98 9.35
N ARG A 119 6.74 5.25 9.00
CA ARG A 119 7.67 5.63 7.92
C ARG A 119 9.11 5.17 8.22
N LEU A 120 9.56 5.30 9.48
CA LEU A 120 10.88 4.84 9.90
C LEU A 120 11.01 3.32 9.78
N LEU A 121 10.01 2.56 10.23
CA LEU A 121 10.03 1.09 10.20
C LEU A 121 9.90 0.51 8.80
N THR A 122 9.28 1.22 7.88
CA THR A 122 9.15 0.82 6.46
C THR A 122 10.29 1.33 5.58
N GLY A 123 11.24 2.11 6.14
CA GLY A 123 12.37 2.65 5.39
C GLY A 123 11.99 3.79 4.44
N TYR A 124 10.97 4.57 4.77
CA TYR A 124 10.49 5.73 3.99
C TYR A 124 10.16 5.42 2.52
N PRO A 125 9.35 4.38 2.23
CA PRO A 125 8.95 4.12 0.86
C PRO A 125 8.09 5.26 0.30
N PRO A 126 8.04 5.42 -1.03
CA PRO A 126 7.11 6.35 -1.66
C PRO A 126 5.68 5.90 -1.34
N ARG A 127 4.77 6.88 -1.18
CA ARG A 127 3.36 6.64 -0.92
C ARG A 127 2.56 6.91 -2.18
N TYR A 128 1.82 5.91 -2.63
CA TYR A 128 0.92 6.04 -3.78
C TYR A 128 -0.53 5.84 -3.34
N PHE A 129 -1.45 6.52 -4.02
CA PHE A 129 -2.88 6.31 -3.86
C PHE A 129 -3.46 5.79 -5.16
N VAL A 130 -4.36 4.84 -5.02
CA VAL A 130 -5.12 4.28 -6.14
C VAL A 130 -6.59 4.54 -5.87
N ARG A 131 -7.25 5.26 -6.78
CA ARG A 131 -8.69 5.46 -6.76
C ARG A 131 -9.38 4.23 -7.35
N LEU A 132 -10.43 3.78 -6.71
CA LEU A 132 -11.24 2.64 -7.13
C LEU A 132 -12.58 3.17 -7.64
N GLU A 133 -12.72 3.25 -8.95
CA GLU A 133 -13.93 3.75 -9.63
C GLU A 133 -14.85 2.57 -9.94
N PRO A 134 -16.09 2.51 -9.41
CA PRO A 134 -17.01 1.42 -9.72
C PRO A 134 -17.20 1.27 -11.22
N SER A 135 -17.11 0.04 -11.71
CA SER A 135 -17.45 -0.29 -13.10
C SER A 135 -18.96 -0.47 -13.22
N ASN A 136 -19.58 0.24 -14.12
CA ASN A 136 -21.00 0.09 -14.44
C ASN A 136 -21.27 -1.23 -15.16
#